data_3bdf901031802ec09e9dc35246c728ed
#
_entry.id   3bdf901031802ec09e9dc35246c728ed
#
_cell.length_a   1.000
_cell.length_b   1.000
_cell.length_c   1.000
_cell.angle_alpha   90.00
_cell.angle_beta   90.00
_cell.angle_gamma   90.00
#
_symmetry.space_group_name_H-M   'P 1'
#
loop_
_entity.id
_entity.type
_entity.pdbx_description
1 polymer ?
#
loop_
_entity_poly.entity_id
_entity_poly.type
_entity_poly.pdbx_seq_one_letter_code
_entity_poly.pdbx_strand_id
1 'polypeptide(L)'
;MRRFAASFALLGFLLSTAAVAGGEGRVCKVLPQFLDKKGRQSLSPSLYERDAYQAYLRKHPQLRTGLRLEVLWKARGVDWGKTKLRAELRGLLTNSLETVTLEEPVKKSGFFGRWAEFNLTGDEFGKFGKLVAWRVTLWEGDRQLSEQESFLWSGVPAR
;
A
#
# COMPACT_ATOMS: atom_id res chain seq x y z
N MET A 1 25.45 1.83 75.51
CA MET A 1 24.29 1.78 74.58
C MET A 1 24.73 2.36 73.28
N ARG A 2 25.09 1.53 72.30
CA ARG A 2 25.52 1.97 70.94
C ARG A 2 24.38 1.68 69.91
N ARG A 3 23.83 2.73 69.33
CA ARG A 3 22.82 2.62 68.33
C ARG A 3 23.50 2.55 66.96
N PHE A 4 23.35 1.45 66.21
CA PHE A 4 23.75 1.27 64.83
C PHE A 4 22.62 1.76 63.97
N ALA A 5 22.87 2.82 63.19
CA ALA A 5 21.99 3.25 62.13
C ALA A 5 22.39 2.52 60.82
N ALA A 6 21.52 1.68 60.32
CA ALA A 6 21.69 1.00 59.05
C ALA A 6 21.12 1.92 57.92
N SER A 7 22.01 2.47 57.12
CA SER A 7 21.64 3.23 55.92
C SER A 7 21.34 2.27 54.79
N PHE A 8 20.08 2.20 54.36
CA PHE A 8 19.62 1.44 53.19
C PHE A 8 19.77 2.33 51.95
N ALA A 9 20.81 2.10 51.16
CA ALA A 9 20.99 2.75 49.88
C ALA A 9 20.10 2.07 48.81
N LEU A 10 19.02 2.74 48.44
CA LEU A 10 18.13 2.30 47.38
C LEU A 10 18.75 2.65 46.03
N LEU A 11 19.37 1.68 45.36
CA LEU A 11 19.96 1.82 44.03
C LEU A 11 18.82 1.76 42.99
N GLY A 12 18.29 2.92 42.59
CA GLY A 12 17.28 3.04 41.53
C GLY A 12 17.88 2.73 40.16
N PHE A 13 17.55 1.56 39.62
CA PHE A 13 17.90 1.16 38.24
C PHE A 13 16.99 1.92 37.28
N LEU A 14 17.46 3.04 36.72
CA LEU A 14 16.82 3.74 35.62
C LEU A 14 16.95 2.89 34.36
N LEU A 15 15.93 2.09 34.04
CA LEU A 15 15.75 1.47 32.75
C LEU A 15 15.45 2.57 31.74
N SER A 16 16.49 3.12 31.11
CA SER A 16 16.35 3.96 29.94
C SER A 16 15.83 3.09 28.78
N THR A 17 14.52 3.10 28.55
CA THR A 17 13.96 2.58 27.30
C THR A 17 14.42 3.51 26.18
N ALA A 18 15.48 3.12 25.48
CA ALA A 18 15.85 3.75 24.22
C ALA A 18 14.64 3.59 23.29
N ALA A 19 13.88 4.67 23.04
CA ALA A 19 12.90 4.72 21.98
C ALA A 19 13.69 4.49 20.69
N VAL A 20 13.59 3.30 20.12
CA VAL A 20 14.06 3.03 18.77
C VAL A 20 13.24 3.97 17.88
N ALA A 21 13.87 5.03 17.39
CA ALA A 21 13.28 5.91 16.40
C ALA A 21 13.05 5.07 15.15
N GLY A 22 11.90 4.41 15.08
CA GLY A 22 11.51 3.60 13.97
C GLY A 22 11.26 4.49 12.76
N GLY A 23 11.60 4.01 11.58
CA GLY A 23 11.35 4.72 10.34
C GLY A 23 9.89 5.13 10.19
N GLU A 24 9.66 6.20 9.47
CA GLU A 24 8.32 6.72 9.15
C GLU A 24 8.01 6.45 7.68
N GLY A 25 6.75 6.16 7.40
CA GLY A 25 6.28 5.95 6.04
C GLY A 25 4.86 6.43 5.82
N ARG A 26 4.55 6.79 4.58
CA ARG A 26 3.20 7.19 4.18
C ARG A 26 2.89 6.75 2.76
N VAL A 27 1.74 6.12 2.58
CA VAL A 27 1.05 5.99 1.28
C VAL A 27 0.30 7.31 1.06
N CYS A 28 0.67 8.05 0.01
CA CYS A 28 0.16 9.40 -0.23
C CYS A 28 -1.02 9.43 -1.19
N LYS A 29 -1.00 8.55 -2.21
CA LYS A 29 -2.03 8.50 -3.24
C LYS A 29 -2.07 7.13 -3.88
N VAL A 30 -3.26 6.64 -4.19
CA VAL A 30 -3.48 5.40 -4.93
C VAL A 30 -4.43 5.70 -6.09
N LEU A 31 -4.02 5.33 -7.30
CA LEU A 31 -4.76 5.55 -8.54
C LEU A 31 -4.99 4.22 -9.25
N PRO A 32 -6.17 3.61 -9.11
CA PRO A 32 -6.56 2.48 -9.93
C PRO A 32 -6.86 2.94 -11.36
N GLN A 33 -6.25 2.28 -12.34
CA GLN A 33 -6.41 2.60 -13.77
C GLN A 33 -6.54 1.32 -14.58
N PHE A 34 -7.46 1.31 -15.55
CA PHE A 34 -7.58 0.20 -16.48
C PHE A 34 -6.53 0.31 -17.59
N LEU A 35 -6.06 -0.85 -18.03
CA LEU A 35 -5.18 -0.97 -19.19
C LEU A 35 -5.97 -1.44 -20.41
N ASP A 36 -5.66 -0.84 -21.56
CA ASP A 36 -6.20 -1.26 -22.85
C ASP A 36 -5.43 -2.47 -23.44
N LYS A 37 -5.83 -2.94 -24.62
CA LYS A 37 -5.18 -4.05 -25.36
C LYS A 37 -3.70 -3.82 -25.70
N LYS A 38 -3.22 -2.59 -25.59
CA LYS A 38 -1.80 -2.20 -25.78
C LYS A 38 -1.09 -1.93 -24.44
N GLY A 39 -1.73 -2.24 -23.29
CA GLY A 39 -1.19 -2.02 -21.97
C GLY A 39 -1.14 -0.53 -21.55
N ARG A 40 -1.93 0.33 -22.18
CA ARG A 40 -1.91 1.79 -21.95
C ARG A 40 -3.05 2.19 -21.02
N GLN A 41 -2.77 3.08 -20.08
CA GLN A 41 -3.76 3.75 -19.23
C GLN A 41 -4.21 5.10 -19.78
N SER A 42 -3.47 5.67 -20.74
CA SER A 42 -3.75 6.94 -21.38
C SER A 42 -3.29 6.93 -22.83
N LEU A 43 -3.87 7.79 -23.66
CA LEU A 43 -3.46 8.01 -25.04
C LEU A 43 -2.43 9.14 -25.16
N SER A 44 -2.33 10.01 -24.14
CA SER A 44 -1.39 11.12 -24.10
C SER A 44 -0.93 11.40 -22.67
N PRO A 45 0.12 12.23 -22.46
CA PRO A 45 0.59 12.65 -21.12
C PRO A 45 -0.40 13.57 -20.38
N SER A 46 -1.40 14.12 -21.07
CA SER A 46 -2.38 15.03 -20.48
C SER A 46 -3.24 14.31 -19.42
N LEU A 47 -3.34 14.90 -18.23
CA LEU A 47 -4.20 14.38 -17.15
C LEU A 47 -5.68 14.37 -17.57
N TYR A 48 -6.12 15.39 -18.29
CA TYR A 48 -7.48 15.48 -18.79
C TYR A 48 -7.81 14.33 -19.75
N GLU A 49 -6.92 14.07 -20.72
CA GLU A 49 -7.10 12.99 -21.68
C GLU A 49 -7.01 11.61 -21.02
N ARG A 50 -6.12 11.46 -20.01
CA ARG A 50 -6.06 10.24 -19.21
C ARG A 50 -7.40 9.98 -18.53
N ASP A 51 -7.97 10.96 -17.85
CA ASP A 51 -9.21 10.81 -17.11
C ASP A 51 -10.40 10.54 -18.05
N ALA A 52 -10.44 11.20 -19.22
CA ALA A 52 -11.41 10.91 -20.28
C ALA A 52 -11.26 9.48 -20.82
N TYR A 53 -10.02 9.04 -21.06
CA TYR A 53 -9.77 7.67 -21.55
C TYR A 53 -10.11 6.62 -20.48
N GLN A 54 -9.82 6.86 -19.22
CA GLN A 54 -10.25 5.98 -18.13
C GLN A 54 -11.78 5.92 -18.00
N ALA A 55 -12.48 7.04 -18.20
CA ALA A 55 -13.95 7.05 -18.26
C ALA A 55 -14.48 6.23 -19.45
N TYR A 56 -13.81 6.31 -20.59
CA TYR A 56 -14.12 5.50 -21.77
C TYR A 56 -13.92 4.02 -21.49
N LEU A 57 -12.77 3.61 -20.93
CA LEU A 57 -12.49 2.22 -20.57
C LEU A 57 -13.49 1.69 -19.51
N ARG A 58 -13.95 2.52 -18.58
CA ARG A 58 -15.01 2.13 -17.62
C ARG A 58 -16.32 1.77 -18.29
N LYS A 59 -16.65 2.43 -19.39
CA LYS A 59 -17.88 2.16 -20.18
C LYS A 59 -17.72 0.99 -21.15
N HIS A 60 -16.49 0.60 -21.50
CA HIS A 60 -16.18 -0.43 -22.48
C HIS A 60 -15.33 -1.56 -21.87
N PRO A 61 -15.94 -2.45 -21.04
CA PRO A 61 -15.20 -3.53 -20.36
C PRO A 61 -14.40 -4.43 -21.29
N GLN A 62 -14.93 -4.67 -22.51
CA GLN A 62 -14.32 -5.53 -23.54
C GLN A 62 -12.98 -5.00 -24.08
N LEU A 63 -12.66 -3.74 -23.83
CA LEU A 63 -11.39 -3.13 -24.21
C LEU A 63 -10.33 -3.21 -23.12
N ARG A 64 -10.70 -3.63 -21.90
CA ARG A 64 -9.79 -3.73 -20.78
C ARG A 64 -9.04 -5.06 -20.84
N THR A 65 -7.75 -5.02 -20.63
CA THR A 65 -6.89 -6.21 -20.53
C THR A 65 -6.12 -6.29 -19.22
N GLY A 66 -6.27 -5.29 -18.36
CA GLY A 66 -5.63 -5.25 -17.06
C GLY A 66 -6.08 -4.10 -16.19
N LEU A 67 -5.59 -4.15 -14.97
CA LEU A 67 -5.70 -3.12 -13.95
C LEU A 67 -4.30 -2.75 -13.47
N ARG A 68 -4.01 -1.46 -13.36
CA ARG A 68 -2.79 -0.92 -12.77
C ARG A 68 -3.16 -0.08 -11.55
N LEU A 69 -2.46 -0.29 -10.44
CA LEU A 69 -2.48 0.64 -9.32
C LEU A 69 -1.17 1.43 -9.35
N GLU A 70 -1.27 2.73 -9.53
CA GLU A 70 -0.16 3.65 -9.31
C GLU A 70 -0.22 4.16 -7.87
N VAL A 71 0.87 3.97 -7.12
CA VAL A 71 0.95 4.30 -5.69
C VAL A 71 2.04 5.33 -5.47
N LEU A 72 1.67 6.54 -5.07
CA LEU A 72 2.62 7.53 -4.57
C LEU A 72 2.85 7.29 -3.08
N TRP A 73 4.08 7.06 -2.69
CA TRP A 73 4.48 6.78 -1.32
C TRP A 73 5.80 7.47 -0.95
N LYS A 74 6.07 7.59 0.32
CA LYS A 74 7.34 8.10 0.86
C LYS A 74 7.67 7.40 2.17
N ALA A 75 8.97 7.29 2.49
CA ALA A 75 9.45 6.83 3.78
C ALA A 75 10.78 7.50 4.14
N ARG A 76 11.12 7.52 5.43
CA ARG A 76 12.35 8.05 6.00
C ARG A 76 12.80 7.18 7.16
N GLY A 77 14.12 7.06 7.33
CA GLY A 77 14.69 6.33 8.47
C GLY A 77 14.36 4.84 8.50
N VAL A 78 13.98 4.24 7.37
CA VAL A 78 13.62 2.83 7.24
C VAL A 78 14.79 2.00 6.74
N ASP A 79 14.78 0.71 7.05
CA ASP A 79 15.64 -0.28 6.39
C ASP A 79 15.07 -0.60 5.00
N TRP A 80 15.70 -0.05 3.96
CA TRP A 80 15.24 -0.23 2.58
C TRP A 80 15.26 -1.68 2.09
N GLY A 81 16.12 -2.52 2.69
CA GLY A 81 16.18 -3.95 2.38
C GLY A 81 14.99 -4.75 2.90
N LYS A 82 14.27 -4.19 3.88
CA LYS A 82 13.07 -4.81 4.49
C LYS A 82 11.79 -4.06 4.19
N THR A 83 11.87 -3.00 3.35
CA THR A 83 10.72 -2.15 3.07
C THR A 83 10.02 -2.64 1.80
N LYS A 84 8.69 -2.82 1.89
CA LYS A 84 7.84 -3.23 0.78
C LYS A 84 6.49 -2.54 0.80
N LEU A 85 5.89 -2.41 -0.37
CA LEU A 85 4.48 -2.10 -0.54
C LEU A 85 3.70 -3.39 -0.79
N ARG A 86 2.51 -3.46 -0.22
CA ARG A 86 1.53 -4.52 -0.48
C ARG A 86 0.23 -3.88 -0.94
N ALA A 87 -0.30 -4.34 -2.06
CA ALA A 87 -1.60 -3.97 -2.58
C ALA A 87 -2.53 -5.19 -2.50
N GLU A 88 -3.64 -5.03 -1.84
CA GLU A 88 -4.71 -6.02 -1.74
C GLU A 88 -5.91 -5.50 -2.53
N LEU A 89 -6.38 -6.30 -3.47
CA LEU A 89 -7.45 -5.95 -4.39
C LEU A 89 -8.62 -6.92 -4.19
N ARG A 90 -9.82 -6.39 -4.11
CA ARG A 90 -11.05 -7.19 -4.11
C ARG A 90 -11.81 -6.93 -5.39
N GLY A 91 -12.03 -8.01 -6.15
CA GLY A 91 -12.78 -8.00 -7.39
C GLY A 91 -14.07 -8.81 -7.27
N LEU A 92 -15.04 -8.49 -8.09
CA LEU A 92 -16.30 -9.21 -8.18
C LEU A 92 -16.45 -9.76 -9.59
N LEU A 93 -16.44 -11.11 -9.70
CA LEU A 93 -16.75 -11.83 -10.92
C LEU A 93 -18.05 -12.62 -10.72
N THR A 94 -19.08 -12.26 -11.48
CA THR A 94 -20.43 -12.81 -11.29
C THR A 94 -20.93 -12.54 -9.87
N ASN A 95 -20.92 -13.51 -8.97
CA ASN A 95 -21.27 -13.39 -7.55
C ASN A 95 -20.15 -13.86 -6.62
N SER A 96 -18.93 -14.06 -7.16
CA SER A 96 -17.76 -14.46 -6.39
C SER A 96 -16.89 -13.25 -6.12
N LEU A 97 -16.49 -13.07 -4.85
CA LEU A 97 -15.52 -12.06 -4.44
C LEU A 97 -14.12 -12.68 -4.49
N GLU A 98 -13.29 -12.17 -5.38
CA GLU A 98 -11.90 -12.60 -5.52
C GLU A 98 -10.98 -11.62 -4.81
N THR A 99 -9.97 -12.14 -4.12
CA THR A 99 -8.95 -11.31 -3.47
C THR A 99 -7.58 -11.61 -4.07
N VAL A 100 -6.90 -10.58 -4.55
CA VAL A 100 -5.53 -10.67 -5.08
C VAL A 100 -4.63 -9.80 -4.23
N THR A 101 -3.47 -10.36 -3.84
CA THR A 101 -2.42 -9.65 -3.11
C THR A 101 -1.18 -9.54 -3.98
N LEU A 102 -0.71 -8.31 -4.18
CA LEU A 102 0.50 -8.00 -4.93
C LEU A 102 1.50 -7.34 -3.98
N GLU A 103 2.77 -7.75 -4.04
CA GLU A 103 3.84 -7.17 -3.22
C GLU A 103 5.00 -6.71 -4.11
N GLU A 104 5.55 -5.55 -3.78
CA GLU A 104 6.70 -4.96 -4.46
C GLU A 104 7.73 -4.48 -3.43
N PRO A 105 8.99 -4.97 -3.49
CA PRO A 105 10.07 -4.39 -2.73
C PRO A 105 10.32 -2.97 -3.22
N VAL A 106 10.50 -2.04 -2.30
CA VAL A 106 10.66 -0.63 -2.67
C VAL A 106 12.11 -0.17 -2.58
N LYS A 107 12.50 0.68 -3.52
CA LYS A 107 13.80 1.35 -3.51
C LYS A 107 13.68 2.69 -2.78
N LYS A 108 14.79 3.20 -2.23
CA LYS A 108 14.85 4.47 -1.51
C LYS A 108 14.01 5.56 -2.18
N SER A 109 13.06 6.14 -1.43
CA SER A 109 12.26 7.27 -1.89
C SER A 109 13.02 8.59 -1.72
N GLY A 110 12.75 9.56 -2.61
CA GLY A 110 13.19 10.94 -2.44
C GLY A 110 12.26 11.73 -1.51
N PHE A 111 12.58 13.04 -1.33
CA PHE A 111 11.81 13.96 -0.50
C PHE A 111 10.33 14.07 -0.95
N PHE A 112 10.11 14.10 -2.27
CA PHE A 112 8.77 14.20 -2.87
C PHE A 112 8.02 12.87 -2.96
N GLY A 113 8.62 11.77 -2.49
CA GLY A 113 8.07 10.43 -2.64
C GLY A 113 8.50 9.77 -3.95
N ARG A 114 7.93 8.59 -4.20
CA ARG A 114 8.16 7.78 -5.39
C ARG A 114 6.86 7.10 -5.81
N TRP A 115 6.70 6.91 -7.11
CA TRP A 115 5.64 6.09 -7.65
C TRP A 115 6.07 4.63 -7.72
N ALA A 116 5.18 3.74 -7.33
CA ALA A 116 5.24 2.30 -7.55
C ALA A 116 4.03 1.89 -8.36
N GLU A 117 4.15 0.81 -9.13
CA GLU A 117 3.10 0.31 -10.01
C GLU A 117 2.84 -1.16 -9.71
N PHE A 118 1.59 -1.50 -9.46
CA PHE A 118 1.13 -2.89 -9.39
C PHE A 118 0.28 -3.17 -10.62
N ASN A 119 0.58 -4.26 -11.32
CA ASN A 119 -0.14 -4.64 -12.52
C ASN A 119 -0.84 -5.99 -12.32
N LEU A 120 -2.13 -6.03 -12.58
CA LEU A 120 -2.94 -7.24 -12.65
C LEU A 120 -3.40 -7.40 -14.10
N THR A 121 -2.89 -8.41 -14.81
CA THR A 121 -3.10 -8.60 -16.24
C THR A 121 -3.35 -10.07 -16.60
N GLY A 122 -3.68 -10.34 -17.86
CA GLY A 122 -3.85 -11.71 -18.36
C GLY A 122 -4.98 -12.46 -17.68
N ASP A 123 -4.76 -13.75 -17.41
CA ASP A 123 -5.76 -14.65 -16.84
C ASP A 123 -6.17 -14.24 -15.42
N GLU A 124 -5.26 -13.70 -14.64
CA GLU A 124 -5.56 -13.20 -13.28
C GLU A 124 -6.56 -12.04 -13.33
N PHE A 125 -6.36 -11.10 -14.26
CA PHE A 125 -7.32 -10.01 -14.46
C PHE A 125 -8.68 -10.53 -14.95
N GLY A 126 -8.67 -11.52 -15.85
CA GLY A 126 -9.90 -12.17 -16.34
C GLY A 126 -10.72 -12.83 -15.23
N LYS A 127 -10.06 -13.48 -14.26
CA LYS A 127 -10.69 -14.12 -13.11
C LYS A 127 -11.07 -13.14 -11.99
N PHE A 128 -10.40 -12.00 -11.93
CA PHE A 128 -10.61 -10.99 -10.90
C PHE A 128 -11.96 -10.24 -11.04
N GLY A 129 -12.39 -10.01 -12.28
CA GLY A 129 -13.64 -9.32 -12.56
C GLY A 129 -13.58 -7.81 -12.30
N LYS A 130 -14.64 -7.24 -11.75
CA LYS A 130 -14.76 -5.81 -11.49
C LYS A 130 -14.10 -5.44 -10.17
N LEU A 131 -13.14 -4.49 -10.17
CA LEU A 131 -12.57 -3.95 -8.93
C LEU A 131 -13.68 -3.33 -8.07
N VAL A 132 -13.81 -3.79 -6.84
CA VAL A 132 -14.77 -3.33 -5.82
C VAL A 132 -14.07 -2.50 -4.76
N ALA A 133 -12.95 -3.01 -4.24
CA ALA A 133 -12.21 -2.36 -3.18
C ALA A 133 -10.70 -2.64 -3.30
N TRP A 134 -9.91 -1.77 -2.71
CA TRP A 134 -8.47 -1.93 -2.63
C TRP A 134 -7.94 -1.39 -1.30
N ARG A 135 -6.82 -1.95 -0.86
CA ARG A 135 -6.02 -1.47 0.26
C ARG A 135 -4.55 -1.53 -0.12
N VAL A 136 -3.80 -0.50 0.19
CA VAL A 136 -2.35 -0.44 0.01
C VAL A 136 -1.69 -0.16 1.34
N THR A 137 -0.71 -0.99 1.72
CA THR A 137 0.04 -0.89 2.96
C THR A 137 1.53 -0.79 2.67
N LEU A 138 2.22 0.02 3.46
CA LEU A 138 3.69 0.16 3.43
C LEU A 138 4.25 -0.51 4.68
N TRP A 139 5.23 -1.39 4.51
CA TRP A 139 5.80 -2.22 5.56
C TRP A 139 7.30 -2.06 5.65
N GLU A 140 7.84 -2.19 6.86
CA GLU A 140 9.26 -2.41 7.15
C GLU A 140 9.40 -3.70 7.98
N GLY A 141 9.85 -4.79 7.35
CA GLY A 141 9.75 -6.11 7.95
C GLY A 141 8.31 -6.46 8.28
N ASP A 142 8.04 -6.73 9.58
CA ASP A 142 6.69 -7.05 10.09
C ASP A 142 5.93 -5.82 10.62
N ARG A 143 6.54 -4.64 10.57
CA ARG A 143 5.94 -3.40 11.05
C ARG A 143 5.23 -2.67 9.92
N GLN A 144 3.91 -2.47 10.05
CA GLN A 144 3.16 -1.62 9.16
C GLN A 144 3.44 -0.14 9.46
N LEU A 145 3.89 0.60 8.45
CA LEU A 145 4.20 2.02 8.57
C LEU A 145 3.02 2.91 8.20
N SER A 146 2.23 2.49 7.22
CA SER A 146 1.13 3.28 6.69
C SER A 146 0.17 2.42 5.91
N GLU A 147 -1.07 2.91 5.81
CA GLU A 147 -2.15 2.28 5.07
C GLU A 147 -2.97 3.35 4.34
N GLN A 148 -3.49 3.00 3.17
CA GLN A 148 -4.54 3.72 2.48
C GLN A 148 -5.50 2.71 1.84
N GLU A 149 -6.79 2.91 2.04
CA GLU A 149 -7.82 2.03 1.50
C GLU A 149 -8.90 2.80 0.76
N SER A 150 -9.62 2.09 -0.11
CA SER A 150 -10.80 2.61 -0.76
C SER A 150 -11.99 2.62 0.21
N PHE A 151 -12.95 3.51 -0.04
CA PHE A 151 -14.14 3.66 0.80
C PHE A 151 -14.89 2.34 1.08
N LEU A 152 -14.91 1.43 0.10
CA LEU A 152 -15.63 0.16 0.24
C LEU A 152 -14.81 -0.95 0.91
N TRP A 153 -13.54 -0.72 1.25
CA TRP A 153 -12.69 -1.77 1.80
C TRP A 153 -13.21 -2.33 3.12
N SER A 154 -13.56 -1.45 4.06
CA SER A 154 -14.09 -1.83 5.39
C SER A 154 -15.51 -2.36 5.33
N GLY A 155 -16.28 -2.04 4.28
CA GLY A 155 -17.67 -2.48 4.09
C GLY A 155 -17.82 -3.82 3.37
N VAL A 156 -16.76 -4.37 2.77
CA VAL A 156 -16.77 -5.65 2.05
C VAL A 156 -15.96 -6.68 2.83
N PRO A 157 -16.58 -7.67 3.48
CA PRO A 157 -15.87 -8.69 4.25
C PRO A 157 -14.93 -9.49 3.33
N ALA A 158 -13.71 -9.76 3.81
CA ALA A 158 -12.86 -10.78 3.21
C ALA A 158 -13.49 -12.15 3.47
N ARG A 159 -13.67 -12.96 2.45
CA ARG A 159 -14.04 -14.38 2.56
C ARG A 159 -12.78 -15.23 2.61
#